data_89b238b43bf7c3634eb10338661f3c87
#
_entry.id   89b238b43bf7c3634eb10338661f3c87
#
_cell.length_a   1.000
_cell.length_b   1.000
_cell.length_c   1.000
_cell.angle_alpha   90.00
_cell.angle_beta   90.00
_cell.angle_gamma   90.00
#
_symmetry.space_group_name_H-M   'P 1'
#
loop_
_entity.id
_entity.type
_entity.pdbx_description
1 polymer ?
#
loop_
_entity_poly.entity_id
_entity_poly.type
_entity_poly.pdbx_seq_one_letter_code
_entity_poly.pdbx_strand_id
1 'polypeptide(L)'
;MNSPLRFAALFFVAHCSVIFSTAATAQFGAPPGWVTPHPPFKIIGPLYGVGMLDLSVFLIASEEGHILINTGLVDSTQHIKDNIEALGFDFQDIKILLTMQAHWDHTAAMAEIKALTGAEVWATPKDARILEDGGFSDPHFGGRQSFEPVTVDRRITQGDIITLGDLRIEVHEHPGHTEGSSSCTFSVREHGRDYVVGVINMGTINSGKRLVVEPTYENVASDFASTYNAQKKLPIDIWVSAHNGQYDMHSKYQIGQAYSPETFYDPAGYVRAIERLETAYLAVISDELDD
;
A
#
# COMPACT_ATOMS: atom_id res chain seq x y z
N MET A 1 23.72 6.33 77.17
CA MET A 1 23.64 5.14 76.25
C MET A 1 22.50 5.42 75.27
N ASN A 2 22.81 6.04 74.15
CA ASN A 2 21.84 6.45 73.15
C ASN A 2 21.95 5.51 71.96
N SER A 3 20.85 4.81 71.66
CA SER A 3 20.74 3.95 70.47
C SER A 3 20.09 4.74 69.32
N PRO A 4 20.60 4.75 68.08
CA PRO A 4 19.96 5.43 66.98
C PRO A 4 18.96 4.50 66.26
N LEU A 5 17.71 5.01 66.14
CA LEU A 5 16.70 4.43 65.25
C LEU A 5 17.16 4.50 63.78
N ARG A 6 17.18 3.35 63.10
CA ARG A 6 17.35 3.25 61.65
C ARG A 6 15.96 3.32 61.00
N PHE A 7 15.68 4.39 60.25
CA PHE A 7 14.55 4.47 59.32
C PHE A 7 14.90 3.69 58.05
N ALA A 8 14.17 2.63 57.78
CA ALA A 8 14.21 1.95 56.48
C ALA A 8 13.20 2.61 55.55
N ALA A 9 13.70 3.25 54.49
CA ALA A 9 12.84 3.77 53.43
C ALA A 9 12.48 2.62 52.47
N LEU A 10 11.21 2.21 52.43
CA LEU A 10 10.68 1.33 51.43
C LEU A 10 10.43 2.13 50.13
N PHE A 11 11.24 1.85 49.09
CA PHE A 11 10.93 2.32 47.75
C PHE A 11 9.87 1.38 47.13
N PHE A 12 8.67 1.89 46.97
CA PHE A 12 7.65 1.24 46.12
C PHE A 12 7.98 1.53 44.66
N VAL A 13 8.49 0.54 43.93
CA VAL A 13 8.60 0.58 42.48
C VAL A 13 7.22 0.21 41.93
N ALA A 14 6.47 1.22 41.49
CA ALA A 14 5.24 0.99 40.75
C ALA A 14 5.59 0.42 39.37
N HIS A 15 5.38 -0.89 39.18
CA HIS A 15 5.39 -1.48 37.88
C HIS A 15 4.10 -1.08 37.14
N CYS A 16 4.24 -0.11 36.22
CA CYS A 16 3.18 0.20 35.27
C CYS A 16 3.20 -0.89 34.20
N SER A 17 2.41 -1.95 34.41
CA SER A 17 2.18 -2.96 33.38
C SER A 17 1.30 -2.30 32.32
N VAL A 18 1.91 -1.91 31.20
CA VAL A 18 1.17 -1.55 29.98
C VAL A 18 0.54 -2.85 29.48
N ILE A 19 -0.73 -3.01 29.75
CA ILE A 19 -1.54 -4.08 29.16
C ILE A 19 -1.77 -3.66 27.72
N PHE A 20 -0.97 -4.18 26.79
CA PHE A 20 -1.33 -4.19 25.39
C PHE A 20 -2.61 -5.02 25.27
N SER A 21 -3.72 -4.33 25.11
CA SER A 21 -4.98 -4.93 24.72
C SER A 21 -4.76 -5.45 23.29
N THR A 22 -4.47 -6.74 23.17
CA THR A 22 -4.58 -7.44 21.88
C THR A 22 -6.07 -7.49 21.55
N ALA A 23 -6.60 -6.41 20.98
CA ALA A 23 -7.82 -6.49 20.20
C ALA A 23 -7.48 -7.47 19.06
N ALA A 24 -7.88 -8.73 19.22
CA ALA A 24 -7.86 -9.70 18.14
C ALA A 24 -8.81 -9.14 17.08
N THR A 25 -8.25 -8.41 16.12
CA THR A 25 -8.94 -8.09 14.89
C THR A 25 -9.28 -9.45 14.28
N ALA A 26 -10.58 -9.77 14.23
CA ALA A 26 -11.03 -10.96 13.53
C ALA A 26 -10.62 -10.76 12.06
N GLN A 27 -9.43 -11.26 11.71
CA GLN A 27 -9.01 -11.36 10.33
C GLN A 27 -10.09 -12.18 9.63
N PHE A 28 -10.76 -11.57 8.67
CA PHE A 28 -11.42 -12.35 7.64
C PHE A 28 -10.34 -13.27 7.10
N GLY A 29 -10.62 -14.58 6.96
CA GLY A 29 -9.62 -15.53 6.55
C GLY A 29 -8.89 -15.03 5.30
N ALA A 30 -7.69 -14.49 5.49
CA ALA A 30 -6.90 -13.95 4.41
C ALA A 30 -6.57 -15.08 3.43
N PRO A 31 -6.61 -14.84 2.11
CA PRO A 31 -6.18 -15.84 1.14
C PRO A 31 -4.76 -16.34 1.48
N PRO A 32 -4.45 -17.63 1.29
CA PRO A 32 -3.14 -18.18 1.66
C PRO A 32 -1.94 -17.40 1.08
N GLY A 33 -2.04 -16.90 -0.15
CA GLY A 33 -0.98 -16.12 -0.79
C GLY A 33 -0.69 -14.76 -0.13
N TRP A 34 -1.64 -14.21 0.64
CA TRP A 34 -1.46 -12.95 1.35
C TRP A 34 -0.63 -13.07 2.63
N VAL A 35 -0.50 -14.29 3.15
CA VAL A 35 0.28 -14.61 4.35
C VAL A 35 1.49 -15.51 4.06
N THR A 36 1.64 -15.96 2.81
CA THR A 36 2.80 -16.78 2.40
C THR A 36 4.00 -15.87 2.13
N PRO A 37 5.12 -16.07 2.83
CA PRO A 37 6.35 -15.32 2.60
C PRO A 37 6.85 -15.46 1.16
N HIS A 38 7.33 -14.35 0.57
CA HIS A 38 8.00 -14.31 -0.72
C HIS A 38 9.34 -13.59 -0.58
N PRO A 39 10.44 -14.11 -1.12
CA PRO A 39 11.72 -13.41 -1.06
C PRO A 39 11.66 -12.09 -1.84
N PRO A 40 12.45 -11.08 -1.44
CA PRO A 40 12.45 -9.79 -2.13
C PRO A 40 13.06 -9.92 -3.52
N PHE A 41 12.64 -9.03 -4.42
CA PHE A 41 13.16 -9.02 -5.79
C PHE A 41 13.22 -7.59 -6.34
N LYS A 42 14.22 -7.36 -7.20
CA LYS A 42 14.35 -6.09 -7.92
C LYS A 42 13.41 -6.06 -9.12
N ILE A 43 12.66 -4.97 -9.27
CA ILE A 43 11.76 -4.74 -10.40
C ILE A 43 12.49 -3.94 -11.47
N ILE A 44 12.87 -2.70 -11.16
CA ILE A 44 13.70 -1.85 -12.02
C ILE A 44 14.26 -0.66 -11.22
N GLY A 45 15.50 -0.25 -11.53
CA GLY A 45 16.12 0.91 -10.89
C GLY A 45 16.03 0.83 -9.37
N PRO A 46 15.38 1.81 -8.70
CA PRO A 46 15.21 1.84 -7.26
C PRO A 46 14.00 1.05 -6.73
N LEU A 47 13.19 0.43 -7.60
CA LEU A 47 11.94 -0.24 -7.23
C LEU A 47 12.16 -1.73 -6.94
N TYR A 48 11.71 -2.17 -5.77
CA TYR A 48 11.79 -3.55 -5.30
C TYR A 48 10.43 -4.04 -4.76
N GLY A 49 10.12 -5.33 -4.96
CA GLY A 49 9.04 -6.02 -4.28
C GLY A 49 9.55 -6.59 -2.96
N VAL A 50 8.87 -6.27 -1.85
CA VAL A 50 9.25 -6.72 -0.49
C VAL A 50 8.06 -7.31 0.29
N GLY A 51 6.93 -7.57 -0.38
CA GLY A 51 5.70 -8.08 0.21
C GLY A 51 5.63 -9.61 0.29
N MET A 52 4.39 -10.10 0.33
CA MET A 52 4.03 -11.51 0.37
C MET A 52 3.83 -12.09 -1.03
N LEU A 53 3.53 -13.39 -1.12
CA LEU A 53 3.36 -14.10 -2.40
C LEU A 53 2.33 -13.44 -3.32
N ASP A 54 1.16 -13.01 -2.80
CA ASP A 54 0.10 -12.37 -3.59
C ASP A 54 -0.29 -10.97 -3.10
N LEU A 55 0.35 -10.45 -2.06
CA LEU A 55 0.08 -9.13 -1.52
C LEU A 55 1.30 -8.24 -1.66
N SER A 56 1.19 -7.24 -2.54
CA SER A 56 2.32 -6.41 -2.93
C SER A 56 2.64 -5.34 -1.89
N VAL A 57 3.91 -5.24 -1.55
CA VAL A 57 4.53 -4.11 -0.86
C VAL A 57 5.76 -3.72 -1.64
N PHE A 58 5.93 -2.43 -1.92
CA PHE A 58 7.03 -1.94 -2.74
C PHE A 58 7.94 -1.00 -1.96
N LEU A 59 9.25 -1.21 -2.11
CA LEU A 59 10.27 -0.29 -1.64
C LEU A 59 10.82 0.50 -2.82
N ILE A 60 10.85 1.83 -2.72
CA ILE A 60 11.59 2.70 -3.63
C ILE A 60 12.76 3.27 -2.85
N ALA A 61 13.97 2.82 -3.17
CA ALA A 61 15.18 3.13 -2.41
C ALA A 61 15.90 4.35 -2.97
N SER A 62 16.42 5.23 -2.09
CA SER A 62 17.37 6.29 -2.44
C SER A 62 18.45 6.42 -1.37
N GLU A 63 19.49 7.23 -1.64
CA GLU A 63 20.57 7.50 -0.69
C GLU A 63 20.12 8.36 0.50
N GLU A 64 19.01 9.13 0.35
CA GLU A 64 18.46 9.97 1.42
C GLU A 64 17.37 9.28 2.25
N GLY A 65 17.13 8.01 1.99
CA GLY A 65 16.12 7.18 2.64
C GLY A 65 15.17 6.53 1.64
N HIS A 66 14.10 5.89 2.14
CA HIS A 66 13.25 5.04 1.33
C HIS A 66 11.79 5.45 1.43
N ILE A 67 11.04 5.12 0.38
CA ILE A 67 9.58 5.20 0.34
C ILE A 67 9.04 3.77 0.33
N LEU A 68 8.14 3.45 1.25
CA LEU A 68 7.43 2.18 1.27
C LEU A 68 5.99 2.40 0.82
N ILE A 69 5.55 1.65 -0.19
CA ILE A 69 4.18 1.71 -0.73
C ILE A 69 3.44 0.45 -0.34
N ASN A 70 2.32 0.60 0.37
CA ASN A 70 1.57 -0.43 1.09
C ASN A 70 2.38 -1.03 2.25
N THR A 71 1.68 -1.71 3.16
CA THR A 71 2.27 -2.34 4.34
C THR A 71 1.72 -3.73 4.65
N GLY A 72 0.79 -4.20 3.82
CA GLY A 72 0.20 -5.54 3.98
C GLY A 72 -0.71 -5.66 5.21
N LEU A 73 -0.82 -6.88 5.70
CA LEU A 73 -1.62 -7.27 6.86
C LEU A 73 -0.90 -6.90 8.18
N VAL A 74 -1.62 -6.98 9.28
CA VAL A 74 -1.11 -6.64 10.63
C VAL A 74 0.20 -7.37 11.00
N ASP A 75 0.38 -8.60 10.56
CA ASP A 75 1.57 -9.42 10.85
C ASP A 75 2.67 -9.29 9.78
N SER A 76 2.55 -8.36 8.83
CA SER A 76 3.50 -8.25 7.70
C SER A 76 4.81 -7.54 8.04
N THR A 77 4.86 -6.77 9.12
CA THR A 77 5.99 -5.89 9.48
C THR A 77 7.32 -6.62 9.49
N GLN A 78 7.41 -7.76 10.20
CA GLN A 78 8.67 -8.48 10.33
C GLN A 78 9.17 -9.01 8.99
N HIS A 79 8.27 -9.57 8.16
CA HIS A 79 8.63 -10.07 6.83
C HIS A 79 9.10 -8.95 5.89
N ILE A 80 8.41 -7.79 5.90
CA ILE A 80 8.81 -6.61 5.13
C ILE A 80 10.21 -6.15 5.56
N LYS A 81 10.46 -6.08 6.88
CA LYS A 81 11.76 -5.73 7.43
C LYS A 81 12.84 -6.70 6.97
N ASP A 82 12.63 -8.00 7.14
CA ASP A 82 13.59 -9.04 6.74
C ASP A 82 13.93 -8.95 5.24
N ASN A 83 12.92 -8.69 4.40
CA ASN A 83 13.10 -8.52 2.96
C ASN A 83 13.90 -7.26 2.60
N ILE A 84 13.65 -6.14 3.27
CA ILE A 84 14.40 -4.89 3.07
C ILE A 84 15.87 -5.07 3.48
N GLU A 85 16.12 -5.70 4.63
CA GLU A 85 17.47 -5.99 5.13
C GLU A 85 18.20 -7.02 4.23
N ALA A 86 17.49 -8.01 3.68
CA ALA A 86 18.06 -8.97 2.72
C ALA A 86 18.50 -8.31 1.40
N LEU A 87 17.90 -7.19 1.02
CA LEU A 87 18.34 -6.37 -0.12
C LEU A 87 19.55 -5.48 0.22
N GLY A 88 19.96 -5.42 1.49
CA GLY A 88 21.08 -4.59 1.96
C GLY A 88 20.67 -3.16 2.35
N PHE A 89 19.39 -2.86 2.48
CA PHE A 89 18.87 -1.59 2.95
C PHE A 89 18.57 -1.64 4.45
N ASP A 90 18.58 -0.47 5.11
CA ASP A 90 18.16 -0.37 6.50
C ASP A 90 16.66 -0.06 6.58
N PHE A 91 15.92 -0.89 7.30
CA PHE A 91 14.49 -0.67 7.54
C PHE A 91 14.22 0.67 8.25
N GLN A 92 15.16 1.16 9.07
CA GLN A 92 15.05 2.46 9.76
C GLN A 92 15.18 3.66 8.79
N ASP A 93 15.65 3.43 7.58
CA ASP A 93 15.76 4.47 6.56
C ASP A 93 14.48 4.70 5.76
N ILE A 94 13.37 4.01 6.08
CA ILE A 94 12.05 4.36 5.57
C ILE A 94 11.69 5.75 6.11
N LYS A 95 11.46 6.71 5.22
CA LYS A 95 11.11 8.11 5.54
C LYS A 95 9.66 8.43 5.21
N ILE A 96 9.09 7.77 4.21
CA ILE A 96 7.73 8.02 3.75
C ILE A 96 6.99 6.68 3.60
N LEU A 97 5.79 6.61 4.16
CA LEU A 97 4.81 5.54 3.95
C LEU A 97 3.70 6.05 3.04
N LEU A 98 3.46 5.34 1.96
CA LEU A 98 2.35 5.58 1.05
C LEU A 98 1.41 4.37 1.04
N THR A 99 0.17 4.59 0.62
CA THR A 99 -0.72 3.50 0.24
C THR A 99 -1.35 3.78 -1.11
N MET A 100 -1.62 2.73 -1.86
CA MET A 100 -2.38 2.82 -3.11
C MET A 100 -3.87 2.92 -2.82
N GLN A 101 -4.31 2.45 -1.65
CA GLN A 101 -5.70 2.41 -1.19
C GLN A 101 -5.75 2.13 0.31
N ALA A 102 -6.71 2.70 1.03
CA ALA A 102 -6.80 2.58 2.48
C ALA A 102 -7.62 1.36 2.96
N HIS A 103 -7.50 0.21 2.29
CA HIS A 103 -8.06 -1.05 2.79
C HIS A 103 -7.07 -1.79 3.69
N TRP A 104 -7.62 -2.58 4.62
CA TRP A 104 -6.89 -3.28 5.68
C TRP A 104 -5.77 -4.20 5.19
N ASP A 105 -5.92 -4.81 4.02
CA ASP A 105 -4.92 -5.69 3.41
C ASP A 105 -3.69 -4.92 2.86
N HIS A 106 -3.78 -3.61 2.74
CA HIS A 106 -2.67 -2.76 2.30
C HIS A 106 -2.10 -1.86 3.39
N THR A 107 -2.84 -1.67 4.50
CA THR A 107 -2.52 -0.63 5.49
C THR A 107 -2.44 -1.12 6.93
N ALA A 108 -2.74 -2.41 7.20
CA ALA A 108 -2.89 -2.88 8.58
C ALA A 108 -1.59 -2.85 9.39
N ALA A 109 -0.40 -2.97 8.77
CA ALA A 109 0.87 -2.82 9.46
C ALA A 109 1.42 -1.37 9.47
N MET A 110 0.70 -0.38 8.88
CA MET A 110 1.23 0.97 8.68
C MET A 110 1.52 1.69 10.00
N ALA A 111 0.63 1.58 10.98
CA ALA A 111 0.83 2.20 12.29
C ALA A 111 2.06 1.65 13.02
N GLU A 112 2.28 0.34 12.95
CA GLU A 112 3.46 -0.31 13.55
C GLU A 112 4.75 0.11 12.83
N ILE A 113 4.78 0.08 11.50
CA ILE A 113 5.96 0.50 10.73
C ILE A 113 6.28 1.97 10.98
N LYS A 114 5.26 2.86 11.01
CA LYS A 114 5.46 4.27 11.40
C LYS A 114 6.07 4.40 12.79
N ALA A 115 5.58 3.65 13.77
CA ALA A 115 6.10 3.70 15.14
C ALA A 115 7.55 3.21 15.23
N LEU A 116 7.93 2.21 14.44
CA LEU A 116 9.29 1.64 14.42
C LEU A 116 10.28 2.54 13.69
N THR A 117 9.90 3.20 12.61
CA THR A 117 10.81 3.94 11.72
C THR A 117 10.79 5.45 11.92
N GLY A 118 9.69 5.97 12.46
CA GLY A 118 9.44 7.41 12.51
C GLY A 118 9.06 8.02 11.14
N ALA A 119 8.74 7.20 10.15
CA ALA A 119 8.37 7.64 8.81
C ALA A 119 7.08 8.48 8.82
N GLU A 120 6.98 9.43 7.90
CA GLU A 120 5.75 10.19 7.65
C GLU A 120 4.77 9.36 6.80
N VAL A 121 3.49 9.38 7.16
CA VAL A 121 2.41 8.79 6.35
C VAL A 121 1.83 9.87 5.44
N TRP A 122 1.87 9.64 4.13
CA TRP A 122 1.29 10.52 3.14
C TRP A 122 0.17 9.79 2.39
N ALA A 123 -0.97 10.42 2.25
CA ALA A 123 -2.15 9.84 1.59
C ALA A 123 -3.02 10.92 0.94
N THR A 124 -3.89 10.52 0.03
CA THR A 124 -4.93 11.42 -0.51
C THR A 124 -5.91 11.83 0.59
N PRO A 125 -6.59 12.98 0.47
CA PRO A 125 -7.49 13.47 1.52
C PRO A 125 -8.61 12.47 1.90
N LYS A 126 -9.11 11.69 0.94
CA LYS A 126 -10.19 10.72 1.17
C LYS A 126 -9.68 9.48 1.91
N ASP A 127 -8.56 8.90 1.46
CA ASP A 127 -7.95 7.75 2.13
C ASP A 127 -7.32 8.15 3.48
N ALA A 128 -6.84 9.38 3.65
CA ALA A 128 -6.35 9.89 4.94
C ALA A 128 -7.42 9.77 6.04
N ARG A 129 -8.67 10.10 5.75
CA ARG A 129 -9.78 9.93 6.70
C ARG A 129 -9.94 8.49 7.14
N ILE A 130 -9.86 7.54 6.19
CA ILE A 130 -10.00 6.11 6.45
C ILE A 130 -8.81 5.59 7.27
N LEU A 131 -7.59 6.07 6.99
CA LEU A 131 -6.40 5.73 7.76
C LEU A 131 -6.46 6.26 9.19
N GLU A 132 -6.94 7.50 9.38
CA GLU A 132 -7.01 8.16 10.68
C GLU A 132 -8.08 7.57 11.62
N ASP A 133 -9.08 6.87 11.10
CA ASP A 133 -10.11 6.17 11.89
C ASP A 133 -10.03 4.64 11.83
N GLY A 134 -8.95 4.10 11.25
CA GLY A 134 -8.70 2.66 11.20
C GLY A 134 -9.68 1.88 10.34
N GLY A 135 -10.20 2.51 9.27
CA GLY A 135 -11.13 1.89 8.34
C GLY A 135 -12.60 2.08 8.68
N PHE A 136 -12.93 2.77 9.80
CA PHE A 136 -14.32 2.92 10.23
C PHE A 136 -15.18 3.68 9.22
N SER A 137 -14.62 4.72 8.59
CA SER A 137 -15.33 5.55 7.60
C SER A 137 -15.26 5.03 6.16
N ASP A 138 -14.68 3.85 5.92
CA ASP A 138 -14.69 3.25 4.58
C ASP A 138 -16.12 3.03 4.12
N PRO A 139 -16.53 3.53 2.93
CA PRO A 139 -17.90 3.39 2.46
C PRO A 139 -18.33 1.95 2.16
N HIS A 140 -17.37 1.04 1.93
CA HIS A 140 -17.64 -0.36 1.57
C HIS A 140 -17.44 -1.33 2.72
N PHE A 141 -16.32 -1.25 3.43
CA PHE A 141 -15.96 -2.16 4.54
C PHE A 141 -16.09 -1.54 5.92
N GLY A 142 -16.54 -0.29 6.02
CA GLY A 142 -16.59 0.48 7.25
C GLY A 142 -17.62 0.02 8.28
N GLY A 143 -17.93 0.94 9.21
CA GLY A 143 -18.80 0.65 10.37
C GLY A 143 -18.11 -0.09 11.50
N ARG A 144 -16.83 -0.43 11.36
CA ARG A 144 -15.96 -1.01 12.41
C ARG A 144 -14.51 -0.69 12.11
N GLN A 145 -13.69 -0.69 13.14
CA GLN A 145 -12.23 -0.61 12.98
C GLN A 145 -11.70 -1.93 12.38
N SER A 146 -10.93 -1.85 11.31
CA SER A 146 -10.36 -2.99 10.60
C SER A 146 -8.82 -3.07 10.70
N PHE A 147 -8.18 -1.96 11.08
CA PHE A 147 -6.74 -1.86 11.35
C PHE A 147 -6.47 -0.77 12.41
N GLU A 148 -5.24 -0.70 12.90
CA GLU A 148 -4.84 0.33 13.87
C GLU A 148 -4.81 1.71 13.20
N PRO A 149 -5.54 2.72 13.75
CA PRO A 149 -5.53 4.08 13.22
C PRO A 149 -4.12 4.67 13.13
N VAL A 150 -3.85 5.40 12.06
CA VAL A 150 -2.56 6.06 11.87
C VAL A 150 -2.74 7.52 11.45
N THR A 151 -2.03 8.43 12.10
CA THR A 151 -2.04 9.85 11.73
C THR A 151 -1.38 10.04 10.36
N VAL A 152 -2.07 10.74 9.47
CA VAL A 152 -1.55 11.16 8.16
C VAL A 152 -0.85 12.51 8.29
N ASP A 153 0.47 12.53 8.06
CA ASP A 153 1.32 13.71 8.25
C ASP A 153 1.18 14.68 7.08
N ARG A 154 0.98 14.16 5.87
CA ARG A 154 0.81 14.97 4.66
C ARG A 154 -0.29 14.44 3.74
N ARG A 155 -1.14 15.36 3.28
CA ARG A 155 -2.13 15.08 2.24
C ARG A 155 -1.55 15.39 0.87
N ILE A 156 -1.66 14.43 -0.05
CA ILE A 156 -1.18 14.51 -1.43
C ILE A 156 -2.35 14.43 -2.39
N THR A 157 -2.22 15.07 -3.55
CA THR A 157 -3.30 15.17 -4.54
C THR A 157 -2.77 14.95 -5.96
N GLN A 158 -3.67 14.89 -6.93
CA GLN A 158 -3.33 14.73 -8.35
C GLN A 158 -2.23 15.70 -8.78
N GLY A 159 -1.16 15.16 -9.37
CA GLY A 159 -0.05 15.92 -9.93
C GLY A 159 1.00 16.39 -8.93
N ASP A 160 0.83 16.09 -7.62
CA ASP A 160 1.89 16.34 -6.65
C ASP A 160 3.14 15.52 -6.98
N ILE A 161 4.31 16.13 -6.78
CA ILE A 161 5.59 15.46 -6.95
C ILE A 161 6.19 15.17 -5.57
N ILE A 162 6.32 13.90 -5.24
CA ILE A 162 7.04 13.43 -4.07
C ILE A 162 8.55 13.43 -4.41
N THR A 163 9.35 14.09 -3.59
CA THR A 163 10.81 14.12 -3.73
C THR A 163 11.48 13.53 -2.50
N LEU A 164 12.45 12.65 -2.71
CA LEU A 164 13.33 12.12 -1.67
C LEU A 164 14.69 11.82 -2.32
N GLY A 165 15.70 12.61 -2.02
CA GLY A 165 16.96 12.58 -2.76
C GLY A 165 16.74 12.88 -4.25
N ASP A 166 17.20 12.00 -5.10
CA ASP A 166 17.05 12.06 -6.55
C ASP A 166 15.69 11.52 -7.07
N LEU A 167 14.91 10.89 -6.20
CA LEU A 167 13.59 10.40 -6.56
C LEU A 167 12.62 11.54 -6.83
N ARG A 168 11.86 11.41 -7.91
CA ARG A 168 10.76 12.29 -8.31
C ARG A 168 9.59 11.44 -8.76
N ILE A 169 8.57 11.36 -7.91
CA ILE A 169 7.43 10.46 -8.08
C ILE A 169 6.18 11.32 -8.23
N GLU A 170 5.49 11.21 -9.35
CA GLU A 170 4.23 11.90 -9.60
C GLU A 170 3.07 11.09 -9.06
N VAL A 171 2.16 11.75 -8.34
CA VAL A 171 0.93 11.18 -7.77
C VAL A 171 -0.22 11.33 -8.76
N HIS A 172 -0.97 10.24 -8.96
CA HIS A 172 -2.19 10.20 -9.74
C HIS A 172 -3.36 9.73 -8.89
N GLU A 173 -4.40 10.53 -8.77
CA GLU A 173 -5.65 10.09 -8.15
C GLU A 173 -6.40 9.17 -9.11
N HIS A 174 -6.70 7.96 -8.64
CA HIS A 174 -7.41 6.92 -9.37
C HIS A 174 -8.57 6.38 -8.52
N PRO A 175 -9.58 7.23 -8.20
CA PRO A 175 -10.69 6.86 -7.32
C PRO A 175 -11.58 5.78 -7.93
N GLY A 176 -12.38 5.14 -7.07
CA GLY A 176 -13.32 4.06 -7.42
C GLY A 176 -13.16 2.85 -6.53
N HIS A 177 -11.98 2.26 -6.49
CA HIS A 177 -11.72 1.14 -5.58
C HIS A 177 -11.86 1.57 -4.11
N THR A 178 -11.17 2.66 -3.70
CA THR A 178 -11.56 3.55 -2.60
C THR A 178 -11.82 4.94 -3.17
N GLU A 179 -12.45 5.83 -2.41
CA GLU A 179 -12.62 7.23 -2.82
C GLU A 179 -11.29 7.96 -3.01
N GLY A 180 -10.24 7.53 -2.31
CA GLY A 180 -8.92 8.15 -2.31
C GLY A 180 -7.84 7.34 -3.00
N SER A 181 -8.18 6.25 -3.68
CA SER A 181 -7.19 5.42 -4.38
C SER A 181 -6.26 6.25 -5.25
N SER A 182 -4.99 5.91 -5.22
CA SER A 182 -3.94 6.64 -5.95
C SER A 182 -2.90 5.69 -6.55
N SER A 183 -2.19 6.19 -7.52
CA SER A 183 -1.07 5.54 -8.20
C SER A 183 0.13 6.48 -8.21
N CYS A 184 1.30 5.94 -8.45
CA CYS A 184 2.53 6.70 -8.57
C CYS A 184 3.24 6.36 -9.86
N THR A 185 3.81 7.38 -10.53
CA THR A 185 4.69 7.18 -11.70
C THR A 185 6.02 7.89 -11.52
N PHE A 186 7.07 7.32 -12.07
CA PHE A 186 8.40 7.91 -12.10
C PHE A 186 9.21 7.38 -13.28
N SER A 187 10.28 8.08 -13.63
CA SER A 187 11.17 7.67 -14.72
C SER A 187 12.42 7.01 -14.17
N VAL A 188 12.86 5.95 -14.83
CA VAL A 188 14.12 5.25 -14.54
C VAL A 188 14.95 5.18 -15.81
N ARG A 189 16.24 5.54 -15.71
CA ARG A 189 17.22 5.31 -16.77
C ARG A 189 18.11 4.13 -16.42
N GLU A 190 18.03 3.07 -17.20
CA GLU A 190 18.83 1.88 -16.99
C GLU A 190 19.31 1.29 -18.31
N HIS A 191 20.57 0.83 -18.37
CA HIS A 191 21.23 0.30 -19.58
C HIS A 191 21.08 1.20 -20.84
N GLY A 192 21.03 2.54 -20.61
CA GLY A 192 20.96 3.53 -21.68
C GLY A 192 19.54 3.78 -22.23
N ARG A 193 18.53 3.13 -21.68
CA ARG A 193 17.10 3.31 -22.01
C ARG A 193 16.36 4.00 -20.86
N ASP A 194 15.43 4.87 -21.20
CA ASP A 194 14.49 5.47 -20.26
C ASP A 194 13.21 4.64 -20.22
N TYR A 195 12.72 4.40 -19.00
CA TYR A 195 11.48 3.66 -18.73
C TYR A 195 10.55 4.54 -17.88
N VAL A 196 9.27 4.55 -18.23
CA VAL A 196 8.22 5.08 -17.36
C VAL A 196 7.67 3.95 -16.50
N VAL A 197 7.82 4.07 -15.20
CA VAL A 197 7.44 3.05 -14.21
C VAL A 197 6.18 3.50 -13.49
N GLY A 198 5.21 2.60 -13.37
CA GLY A 198 3.96 2.83 -12.66
C GLY A 198 3.75 1.83 -11.50
N VAL A 199 3.52 2.36 -10.30
CA VAL A 199 2.90 1.62 -9.19
C VAL A 199 1.42 1.98 -9.23
N ILE A 200 0.63 1.14 -9.86
CA ILE A 200 -0.72 1.47 -10.32
C ILE A 200 -1.78 0.78 -9.45
N ASN A 201 -2.65 1.57 -8.84
CA ASN A 201 -3.86 1.02 -8.23
C ASN A 201 -4.85 0.64 -9.34
N MET A 202 -5.00 -0.66 -9.57
CA MET A 202 -5.95 -1.16 -10.57
C MET A 202 -7.37 -1.04 -10.02
N GLY A 203 -8.26 -0.42 -10.82
CA GLY A 203 -9.65 -0.15 -10.46
C GLY A 203 -10.52 -1.42 -10.41
N THR A 204 -10.22 -2.35 -9.49
CA THR A 204 -11.04 -3.54 -9.26
C THR A 204 -12.29 -3.19 -8.45
N ILE A 205 -13.40 -3.84 -8.76
CA ILE A 205 -14.67 -3.66 -8.05
C ILE A 205 -14.80 -4.79 -7.02
N ASN A 206 -14.86 -4.43 -5.74
CA ASN A 206 -15.07 -5.38 -4.65
C ASN A 206 -16.47 -5.99 -4.71
N SER A 207 -16.57 -7.27 -4.36
CA SER A 207 -17.87 -7.97 -4.30
C SER A 207 -18.86 -7.22 -3.39
N GLY A 208 -20.06 -6.96 -3.89
CA GLY A 208 -21.11 -6.23 -3.18
C GLY A 208 -20.98 -4.70 -3.23
N LYS A 209 -19.94 -4.14 -3.87
CA LYS A 209 -19.87 -2.70 -4.14
C LYS A 209 -20.90 -2.32 -5.19
N ARG A 210 -21.77 -1.36 -4.86
CA ARG A 210 -22.83 -0.86 -5.74
C ARG A 210 -22.39 0.43 -6.41
N LEU A 211 -22.66 0.54 -7.72
CA LEU A 211 -22.14 1.64 -8.54
C LEU A 211 -23.21 2.69 -8.88
N VAL A 212 -24.43 2.29 -9.22
CA VAL A 212 -25.49 3.17 -9.72
C VAL A 212 -26.77 3.11 -8.90
N VAL A 213 -27.19 1.92 -8.48
CA VAL A 213 -28.42 1.75 -7.67
C VAL A 213 -28.02 1.71 -6.20
N GLU A 214 -28.42 2.73 -5.42
CA GLU A 214 -27.97 2.91 -4.03
C GLU A 214 -26.43 2.81 -3.93
N PRO A 215 -25.69 3.70 -4.61
CA PRO A 215 -24.25 3.55 -4.78
C PRO A 215 -23.52 3.55 -3.44
N THR A 216 -22.42 2.79 -3.36
CA THR A 216 -21.60 2.67 -2.15
C THR A 216 -21.11 4.04 -1.65
N TYR A 217 -20.83 4.98 -2.57
CA TYR A 217 -20.69 6.40 -2.31
C TYR A 217 -21.10 7.20 -3.57
N GLU A 218 -21.40 8.48 -3.42
CA GLU A 218 -22.11 9.30 -4.40
C GLU A 218 -21.55 9.26 -5.84
N ASN A 219 -20.22 9.30 -5.99
CA ASN A 219 -19.56 9.41 -7.30
C ASN A 219 -18.89 8.12 -7.79
N VAL A 220 -19.14 6.98 -7.17
CA VAL A 220 -18.36 5.74 -7.39
C VAL A 220 -18.30 5.32 -8.87
N ALA A 221 -19.41 5.39 -9.60
CA ALA A 221 -19.43 5.02 -11.01
C ALA A 221 -18.59 5.97 -11.87
N SER A 222 -18.75 7.29 -11.67
CA SER A 222 -17.96 8.30 -12.41
C SER A 222 -16.48 8.25 -12.06
N ASP A 223 -16.14 7.89 -10.83
CA ASP A 223 -14.78 7.75 -10.37
C ASP A 223 -14.07 6.58 -11.07
N PHE A 224 -14.70 5.42 -11.14
CA PHE A 224 -14.17 4.30 -11.92
C PHE A 224 -13.99 4.67 -13.40
N ALA A 225 -15.00 5.29 -14.03
CA ALA A 225 -14.91 5.71 -15.42
C ALA A 225 -13.75 6.69 -15.66
N SER A 226 -13.59 7.68 -14.79
CA SER A 226 -12.51 8.67 -14.88
C SER A 226 -11.14 8.02 -14.68
N THR A 227 -11.02 7.08 -13.76
CA THR A 227 -9.82 6.30 -13.46
C THR A 227 -9.35 5.51 -14.68
N TYR A 228 -10.22 4.70 -15.31
CA TYR A 228 -9.82 3.96 -16.52
C TYR A 228 -9.41 4.89 -17.67
N ASN A 229 -10.14 6.00 -17.85
CA ASN A 229 -9.79 7.00 -18.85
C ASN A 229 -8.43 7.68 -18.59
N ALA A 230 -8.10 7.94 -17.33
CA ALA A 230 -6.81 8.52 -16.94
C ALA A 230 -5.67 7.52 -17.11
N GLN A 231 -5.84 6.29 -16.60
CA GLN A 231 -4.83 5.23 -16.66
C GLN A 231 -4.45 4.89 -18.11
N LYS A 232 -5.43 4.78 -19.03
CA LYS A 232 -5.16 4.52 -20.46
C LYS A 232 -4.28 5.58 -21.14
N LYS A 233 -4.14 6.77 -20.58
CA LYS A 233 -3.32 7.86 -21.13
C LYS A 233 -1.90 7.88 -20.59
N LEU A 234 -1.61 7.13 -19.54
CA LEU A 234 -0.26 7.06 -18.96
C LEU A 234 0.64 6.20 -19.86
N PRO A 235 1.80 6.72 -20.29
CA PRO A 235 2.71 6.00 -21.19
C PRO A 235 3.59 5.02 -20.40
N ILE A 236 3.01 4.02 -19.76
CA ILE A 236 3.69 3.12 -18.85
C ILE A 236 4.43 2.02 -19.61
N ASP A 237 5.71 1.85 -19.32
CA ASP A 237 6.57 0.77 -19.83
C ASP A 237 6.60 -0.44 -18.88
N ILE A 238 6.76 -0.17 -17.59
CA ILE A 238 6.84 -1.17 -16.52
C ILE A 238 5.79 -0.81 -15.47
N TRP A 239 4.97 -1.78 -15.10
CA TRP A 239 3.92 -1.56 -14.12
C TRP A 239 3.81 -2.69 -13.11
N VAL A 240 3.43 -2.31 -11.90
CA VAL A 240 3.11 -3.19 -10.79
C VAL A 240 1.85 -2.70 -10.11
N SER A 241 1.21 -3.55 -9.30
CA SER A 241 -0.06 -3.24 -8.67
C SER A 241 -0.16 -3.83 -7.26
N ALA A 242 -1.25 -3.52 -6.56
CA ALA A 242 -1.48 -3.85 -5.16
C ALA A 242 -1.48 -5.36 -4.86
N HIS A 243 -1.82 -6.19 -5.83
CA HIS A 243 -1.74 -7.65 -5.74
C HIS A 243 -0.89 -8.21 -6.87
N ASN A 244 -0.02 -9.17 -6.57
CA ASN A 244 0.94 -9.73 -7.51
C ASN A 244 0.28 -10.39 -8.73
N GLY A 245 -0.92 -10.96 -8.57
CA GLY A 245 -1.71 -11.51 -9.66
C GLY A 245 -2.27 -10.46 -10.64
N GLN A 246 -2.42 -9.19 -10.23
CA GLN A 246 -2.98 -8.15 -11.09
C GLN A 246 -2.06 -7.77 -12.25
N TYR A 247 -0.74 -7.92 -12.07
CA TYR A 247 0.27 -7.60 -13.07
C TYR A 247 1.06 -8.84 -13.54
N ASP A 248 0.48 -10.02 -13.36
CA ASP A 248 1.04 -11.32 -13.81
C ASP A 248 2.45 -11.60 -13.27
N MET A 249 2.76 -11.18 -12.03
CA MET A 249 4.09 -11.31 -11.43
C MET A 249 4.60 -12.75 -11.51
N HIS A 250 3.79 -13.73 -11.16
CA HIS A 250 4.16 -15.14 -11.14
C HIS A 250 4.53 -15.72 -12.52
N SER A 251 4.03 -15.11 -13.61
CA SER A 251 4.39 -15.47 -14.96
C SER A 251 5.64 -14.76 -15.45
N LYS A 252 5.89 -13.54 -14.95
CA LYS A 252 7.00 -12.68 -15.35
C LYS A 252 8.30 -12.97 -14.60
N TYR A 253 8.19 -13.35 -13.31
CA TYR A 253 9.33 -13.51 -12.43
C TYR A 253 9.36 -14.90 -11.77
N GLN A 254 10.54 -15.51 -11.72
CA GLN A 254 10.82 -16.75 -11.00
C GLN A 254 11.82 -16.49 -9.87
N ILE A 255 11.57 -17.06 -8.70
CA ILE A 255 12.48 -16.94 -7.52
C ILE A 255 13.89 -17.38 -7.90
N GLY A 256 14.87 -16.51 -7.63
CA GLY A 256 16.27 -16.74 -7.97
C GLY A 256 16.65 -16.43 -9.42
N GLN A 257 15.72 -15.94 -10.23
CA GLN A 257 16.01 -15.45 -11.57
C GLN A 257 17.01 -14.29 -11.52
N ALA A 258 17.96 -14.31 -12.45
CA ALA A 258 18.86 -13.16 -12.64
C ALA A 258 18.06 -11.92 -13.02
N TYR A 259 18.42 -10.79 -12.43
CA TYR A 259 17.79 -9.53 -12.73
C TYR A 259 17.92 -9.14 -14.21
N SER A 260 16.82 -8.66 -14.77
CA SER A 260 16.78 -8.01 -16.09
C SER A 260 15.74 -6.87 -16.06
N PRO A 261 16.05 -5.68 -16.58
CA PRO A 261 15.07 -4.59 -16.67
C PRO A 261 13.87 -4.94 -17.58
N GLU A 262 14.02 -5.92 -18.45
CA GLU A 262 12.94 -6.37 -19.36
C GLU A 262 11.95 -7.34 -18.67
N THR A 263 12.25 -7.85 -17.47
CA THR A 263 11.39 -8.83 -16.77
C THR A 263 9.95 -8.33 -16.60
N PHE A 264 9.80 -7.06 -16.26
CA PHE A 264 8.49 -6.44 -16.03
C PHE A 264 8.07 -5.45 -17.12
N TYR A 265 8.82 -5.39 -18.26
CA TYR A 265 8.46 -4.55 -19.39
C TYR A 265 7.24 -5.14 -20.11
N ASP A 266 6.08 -4.50 -19.93
CA ASP A 266 4.82 -4.99 -20.49
C ASP A 266 3.79 -3.85 -20.71
N PRO A 267 4.07 -2.87 -21.58
CA PRO A 267 3.15 -1.77 -21.84
C PRO A 267 1.82 -2.25 -22.43
N ALA A 268 1.85 -3.31 -23.27
CA ALA A 268 0.63 -3.85 -23.83
C ALA A 268 -0.23 -4.59 -22.80
N GLY A 269 0.39 -5.28 -21.83
CA GLY A 269 -0.30 -5.92 -20.71
C GLY A 269 -0.97 -4.90 -19.81
N TYR A 270 -0.34 -3.75 -19.58
CA TYR A 270 -0.93 -2.62 -18.85
C TYR A 270 -2.26 -2.19 -19.47
N VAL A 271 -2.26 -1.89 -20.77
CA VAL A 271 -3.48 -1.46 -21.48
C VAL A 271 -4.56 -2.55 -21.44
N ARG A 272 -4.21 -3.80 -21.73
CA ARG A 272 -5.17 -4.92 -21.68
C ARG A 272 -5.77 -5.14 -20.29
N ALA A 273 -4.99 -4.94 -19.23
CA ALA A 273 -5.49 -5.06 -17.85
C ALA A 273 -6.56 -4.00 -17.56
N ILE A 274 -6.33 -2.74 -17.96
CA ILE A 274 -7.31 -1.66 -17.78
C ILE A 274 -8.58 -1.91 -18.60
N GLU A 275 -8.45 -2.31 -19.89
CA GLU A 275 -9.59 -2.61 -20.75
C GLU A 275 -10.45 -3.75 -20.22
N ARG A 276 -9.83 -4.78 -19.64
CA ARG A 276 -10.54 -5.88 -18.97
C ARG A 276 -11.33 -5.39 -17.76
N LEU A 277 -10.75 -4.52 -16.93
CA LEU A 277 -11.42 -3.95 -15.75
C LEU A 277 -12.55 -2.99 -16.15
N GLU A 278 -12.35 -2.17 -17.16
CA GLU A 278 -13.40 -1.30 -17.70
C GLU A 278 -14.58 -2.11 -18.27
N THR A 279 -14.29 -3.24 -18.95
CA THR A 279 -15.33 -4.15 -19.41
C THR A 279 -16.14 -4.75 -18.25
N ALA A 280 -15.45 -5.18 -17.20
CA ALA A 280 -16.10 -5.68 -15.99
C ALA A 280 -16.95 -4.61 -15.29
N TYR A 281 -16.45 -3.36 -15.24
CA TYR A 281 -17.18 -2.21 -14.72
C TYR A 281 -18.49 -1.95 -15.50
N LEU A 282 -18.44 -1.96 -16.83
CA LEU A 282 -19.63 -1.76 -17.67
C LEU A 282 -20.66 -2.88 -17.47
N ALA A 283 -20.21 -4.12 -17.28
CA ALA A 283 -21.07 -5.23 -16.97
C ALA A 283 -21.80 -5.04 -15.62
N VAL A 284 -21.09 -4.64 -14.57
CA VAL A 284 -21.71 -4.36 -13.26
C VAL A 284 -22.76 -3.26 -13.35
N ILE A 285 -22.50 -2.18 -14.11
CA ILE A 285 -23.51 -1.12 -14.34
C ILE A 285 -24.73 -1.66 -15.04
N SER A 286 -24.56 -2.48 -16.10
CA SER A 286 -25.67 -3.07 -16.84
C SER A 286 -26.51 -3.95 -15.93
N ASP A 287 -25.88 -4.83 -15.16
CA ASP A 287 -26.55 -5.76 -14.26
C ASP A 287 -27.36 -5.00 -13.18
N GLU A 288 -26.79 -3.91 -12.59
CA GLU A 288 -27.48 -3.09 -11.60
C GLU A 288 -28.68 -2.31 -12.16
N LEU A 289 -28.72 -2.01 -13.45
CA LEU A 289 -29.81 -1.27 -14.09
C LEU A 289 -30.94 -2.22 -14.57
N ASP A 290 -30.63 -3.51 -14.74
CA ASP A 290 -31.59 -4.51 -15.20
C ASP A 290 -32.35 -5.19 -14.02
N ASP A 291 -31.84 -5.05 -12.77
CA ASP A 291 -32.46 -5.51 -11.52
C ASP A 291 -33.50 -4.51 -10.97
#